data_4e4c655697b59aab2f97eeaa0925b94d
#
_entry.id   4e4c655697b59aab2f97eeaa0925b94d
#
_cell.length_a   1.000
_cell.length_b   1.000
_cell.length_c   1.000
_cell.angle_alpha   90.00
_cell.angle_beta   90.00
_cell.angle_gamma   90.00
#
_symmetry.space_group_name_H-M   'P 1'
#
loop_
_entity.id
_entity.type
_entity.pdbx_description
1 polymer ?
#
loop_
_entity_poly.entity_id
_entity_poly.type
_entity_poly.pdbx_seq_one_letter_code
_entity_poly.pdbx_strand_id
1 'polypeptide(L)'
;MRSSVNSTSSLDVRRARARRCGLRSQKDLAIVRNMCTHILQQADMNVADPVDKKILARVKAHKAGWVFTPSDFLDLGSRRAVDTALWRSTKAGTIRRIAQGLYDIPRRHPIVGETVPDIDMVVKALAGKNATRLQPTGAYAANLLGLSEQVPAKVVFLTDGRSKHVRLGKLDITLKQTSPRIMATAGRISGMVIQALRYLGKAHVSDETMTRLDQKLSASDRRQLVKDVSYAPAWIADIMQRLGGQS
;
A
#
# COMPACT_ATOMS: atom_id res chain seq x y z
N MET A 1 -5.78 72.84 -26.44
CA MET A 1 -7.04 72.30 -25.91
C MET A 1 -6.73 70.94 -25.35
N ARG A 2 -6.71 70.83 -24.04
CA ARG A 2 -6.44 69.57 -23.30
C ARG A 2 -7.76 69.01 -22.80
N SER A 3 -8.12 67.80 -23.23
CA SER A 3 -9.26 67.07 -22.70
C SER A 3 -8.77 66.23 -21.53
N SER A 4 -9.25 66.50 -20.34
CA SER A 4 -9.08 65.72 -19.15
C SER A 4 -10.07 64.57 -19.14
N VAL A 5 -9.55 63.31 -19.17
CA VAL A 5 -10.35 62.10 -18.98
C VAL A 5 -10.42 61.81 -17.46
N ASN A 6 -11.61 61.97 -16.91
CA ASN A 6 -11.90 61.58 -15.51
C ASN A 6 -11.80 60.06 -15.32
N SER A 7 -10.78 59.61 -14.60
CA SER A 7 -10.68 58.26 -14.08
C SER A 7 -11.50 58.16 -12.80
N THR A 8 -12.75 57.78 -12.91
CA THR A 8 -13.54 57.34 -11.72
C THR A 8 -12.92 56.07 -11.16
N SER A 9 -12.37 56.17 -9.96
CA SER A 9 -11.63 55.10 -9.28
C SER A 9 -12.54 53.90 -8.98
N SER A 10 -12.02 52.72 -9.25
CA SER A 10 -12.63 51.43 -8.94
C SER A 10 -13.17 51.29 -7.48
N LEU A 11 -12.70 52.19 -6.60
CA LEU A 11 -13.14 52.25 -5.21
C LEU A 11 -14.52 52.89 -5.04
N ASP A 12 -14.89 53.86 -5.91
CA ASP A 12 -16.20 54.51 -5.78
C ASP A 12 -17.36 53.65 -6.27
N VAL A 13 -17.11 52.83 -7.28
CA VAL A 13 -18.11 51.85 -7.76
C VAL A 13 -18.33 50.77 -6.68
N ARG A 14 -17.33 50.38 -5.94
CA ARG A 14 -17.44 49.39 -4.83
C ARG A 14 -18.16 49.96 -3.61
N ARG A 15 -17.98 51.25 -3.29
CA ARG A 15 -18.71 51.93 -2.20
C ARG A 15 -20.18 52.17 -2.51
N ALA A 16 -20.54 52.45 -3.77
CA ALA A 16 -21.93 52.62 -4.20
C ALA A 16 -22.72 51.28 -4.15
N ARG A 17 -22.06 50.14 -4.42
CA ARG A 17 -22.70 48.82 -4.29
C ARG A 17 -22.89 48.37 -2.84
N ALA A 18 -21.96 48.70 -1.92
CA ALA A 18 -22.06 48.37 -0.51
C ALA A 18 -23.23 49.09 0.20
N ARG A 19 -23.59 50.32 -0.22
CA ARG A 19 -24.71 51.06 0.37
C ARG A 19 -26.08 50.50 0.03
N ARG A 20 -26.25 49.70 -1.03
CA ARG A 20 -27.49 49.04 -1.38
C ARG A 20 -27.83 47.78 -0.57
N CYS A 21 -26.84 47.17 0.13
CA CYS A 21 -27.01 45.97 0.92
C CYS A 21 -27.18 46.22 2.44
N GLY A 22 -27.36 47.48 2.89
CA GLY A 22 -27.65 47.79 4.31
C GLY A 22 -26.49 47.51 5.30
N LEU A 23 -25.28 47.23 4.82
CA LEU A 23 -24.10 46.96 5.66
C LEU A 23 -23.55 48.27 6.24
N ARG A 24 -23.74 48.50 7.59
CA ARG A 24 -23.39 49.74 8.29
C ARG A 24 -22.03 49.74 8.96
N SER A 25 -21.34 48.60 9.03
CA SER A 25 -20.08 48.46 9.75
C SER A 25 -18.99 47.79 8.95
N GLN A 26 -17.73 48.19 9.19
CA GLN A 26 -16.54 47.47 8.67
C GLN A 26 -16.47 46.03 9.16
N LYS A 27 -17.05 45.71 10.30
CA LYS A 27 -17.16 44.33 10.83
C LYS A 27 -18.12 43.48 9.97
N ASP A 28 -19.22 44.07 9.50
CA ASP A 28 -20.19 43.34 8.63
C ASP A 28 -19.57 42.98 7.29
N LEU A 29 -18.73 43.88 6.73
CA LEU A 29 -17.97 43.62 5.51
C LEU A 29 -16.93 42.50 5.68
N ALA A 30 -16.29 42.43 6.85
CA ALA A 30 -15.32 41.37 7.17
C ALA A 30 -16.02 40.01 7.32
N ILE A 31 -17.19 39.98 7.95
CA ILE A 31 -17.99 38.76 8.11
C ILE A 31 -18.47 38.24 6.76
N VAL A 32 -19.02 39.12 5.92
CA VAL A 32 -19.46 38.74 4.57
C VAL A 32 -18.30 38.29 3.70
N ARG A 33 -17.13 38.91 3.82
CA ARG A 33 -15.90 38.52 3.11
C ARG A 33 -15.40 37.15 3.55
N ASN A 34 -15.41 36.88 4.87
CA ASN A 34 -15.04 35.56 5.40
C ASN A 34 -16.08 34.49 5.04
N MET A 35 -17.37 34.83 5.09
CA MET A 35 -18.44 33.90 4.65
C MET A 35 -18.36 33.60 3.14
N CYS A 36 -18.12 34.63 2.30
CA CYS A 36 -17.92 34.42 0.86
C CYS A 36 -16.67 33.58 0.56
N THR A 37 -15.55 33.82 1.26
CA THR A 37 -14.34 32.98 1.10
C THR A 37 -14.60 31.55 1.58
N HIS A 38 -15.33 31.37 2.66
CA HIS A 38 -15.66 30.03 3.17
C HIS A 38 -16.64 29.30 2.23
N ILE A 39 -17.64 30.00 1.68
CA ILE A 39 -18.59 29.44 0.70
C ILE A 39 -17.89 29.15 -0.63
N LEU A 40 -16.97 30.00 -1.10
CA LEU A 40 -16.17 29.75 -2.31
C LEU A 40 -15.19 28.58 -2.11
N GLN A 41 -14.57 28.46 -0.93
CA GLN A 41 -13.75 27.30 -0.60
C GLN A 41 -14.57 26.01 -0.48
N GLN A 42 -15.81 26.06 -0.01
CA GLN A 42 -16.73 24.91 0.01
C GLN A 42 -17.30 24.57 -1.37
N ALA A 43 -17.53 25.56 -2.23
CA ALA A 43 -17.99 25.35 -3.60
C ALA A 43 -16.91 24.69 -4.49
N ASP A 44 -15.65 25.08 -4.32
CA ASP A 44 -14.52 24.44 -5.03
C ASP A 44 -14.27 22.98 -4.60
N MET A 45 -14.76 22.59 -3.41
CA MET A 45 -14.68 21.18 -2.96
C MET A 45 -15.75 20.26 -3.57
N ASN A 46 -16.77 20.80 -4.23
CA ASN A 46 -17.91 20.00 -4.73
C ASN A 46 -17.89 19.73 -6.24
N VAL A 47 -16.99 20.34 -7.01
CA VAL A 47 -16.76 19.96 -8.40
C VAL A 47 -15.69 18.87 -8.42
N ALA A 48 -16.12 17.60 -8.29
CA ALA A 48 -15.22 16.48 -8.44
C ALA A 48 -14.59 16.54 -9.82
N ASP A 49 -13.26 16.77 -9.86
CA ASP A 49 -12.44 16.69 -11.07
C ASP A 49 -12.75 15.38 -11.80
N PRO A 50 -12.78 15.34 -13.14
CA PRO A 50 -12.89 14.09 -13.90
C PRO A 50 -11.95 12.98 -13.44
N VAL A 51 -10.76 13.33 -12.95
CA VAL A 51 -9.80 12.39 -12.36
C VAL A 51 -10.31 11.80 -11.05
N ASP A 52 -10.90 12.60 -10.16
CA ASP A 52 -11.49 12.12 -8.89
C ASP A 52 -12.57 11.06 -9.14
N LYS A 53 -13.47 11.30 -10.10
CA LYS A 53 -14.54 10.36 -10.47
C LYS A 53 -13.98 9.04 -10.99
N LYS A 54 -12.96 9.09 -11.85
CA LYS A 54 -12.29 7.90 -12.42
C LYS A 54 -11.57 7.09 -11.34
N ILE A 55 -10.87 7.76 -10.43
CA ILE A 55 -10.19 7.11 -9.30
C ILE A 55 -11.20 6.44 -8.39
N LEU A 56 -12.27 7.14 -7.99
CA LEU A 56 -13.33 6.57 -7.14
C LEU A 56 -14.02 5.39 -7.79
N ALA A 57 -14.28 5.44 -9.10
CA ALA A 57 -14.85 4.32 -9.85
C ALA A 57 -13.94 3.10 -9.80
N ARG A 58 -12.61 3.29 -10.04
CA ARG A 58 -11.62 2.20 -9.93
C ARG A 58 -11.53 1.65 -8.51
N VAL A 59 -11.50 2.50 -7.49
CA VAL A 59 -11.49 2.08 -6.08
C VAL A 59 -12.73 1.25 -5.74
N LYS A 60 -13.92 1.69 -6.16
CA LYS A 60 -15.19 0.97 -5.92
C LYS A 60 -15.29 -0.37 -6.66
N ALA A 61 -14.56 -0.52 -7.77
CA ALA A 61 -14.51 -1.79 -8.52
C ALA A 61 -13.67 -2.85 -7.79
N HIS A 62 -12.85 -2.46 -6.82
CA HIS A 62 -12.05 -3.38 -6.01
C HIS A 62 -12.74 -3.72 -4.69
N LYS A 63 -12.44 -4.92 -4.17
CA LYS A 63 -12.97 -5.40 -2.88
C LYS A 63 -12.30 -4.69 -1.72
N ALA A 64 -13.01 -4.61 -0.59
CA ALA A 64 -12.45 -4.15 0.68
C ALA A 64 -11.15 -4.91 1.02
N GLY A 65 -10.14 -4.19 1.52
CA GLY A 65 -8.80 -4.71 1.79
C GLY A 65 -7.84 -4.62 0.60
N TRP A 66 -8.26 -4.06 -0.55
CA TRP A 66 -7.32 -3.74 -1.62
C TRP A 66 -6.36 -2.66 -1.16
N VAL A 67 -5.05 -2.91 -1.36
CA VAL A 67 -3.97 -1.98 -1.04
C VAL A 67 -3.37 -1.46 -2.35
N PHE A 68 -3.10 -0.16 -2.42
CA PHE A 68 -2.65 0.50 -3.63
C PHE A 68 -1.78 1.73 -3.35
N THR A 69 -1.10 2.19 -4.39
CA THR A 69 -0.24 3.37 -4.38
C THR A 69 -0.75 4.40 -5.39
N PRO A 70 -0.36 5.67 -5.33
CA PRO A 70 -0.68 6.65 -6.37
C PRO A 70 -0.22 6.23 -7.76
N SER A 71 0.83 5.39 -7.87
CA SER A 71 1.34 4.88 -9.15
C SER A 71 0.33 4.02 -9.90
N ASP A 72 -0.66 3.46 -9.21
CA ASP A 72 -1.71 2.63 -9.80
C ASP A 72 -2.75 3.44 -10.58
N PHE A 73 -2.71 4.76 -10.44
CA PHE A 73 -3.67 5.70 -11.06
C PHE A 73 -3.02 6.73 -12.01
N LEU A 74 -1.71 6.61 -12.30
CA LEU A 74 -1.00 7.58 -13.15
C LEU A 74 -1.47 7.55 -14.62
N ASP A 75 -2.19 6.52 -15.01
CA ASP A 75 -2.90 6.43 -16.30
C ASP A 75 -4.16 7.31 -16.36
N LEU A 76 -4.68 7.75 -15.22
CA LEU A 76 -5.89 8.57 -15.12
C LEU A 76 -5.61 10.08 -15.07
N GLY A 77 -4.38 10.47 -14.76
CA GLY A 77 -4.01 11.88 -14.66
C GLY A 77 -2.61 12.12 -14.15
N SER A 78 -2.24 13.39 -14.04
CA SER A 78 -0.93 13.78 -13.52
C SER A 78 -0.77 13.35 -12.06
N ARG A 79 0.50 13.15 -11.63
CA ARG A 79 0.81 12.77 -10.25
C ARG A 79 0.14 13.69 -9.22
N ARG A 80 0.17 15.01 -9.48
CA ARG A 80 -0.45 16.00 -8.58
C ARG A 80 -1.97 15.85 -8.50
N ALA A 81 -2.65 15.64 -9.64
CA ALA A 81 -4.09 15.40 -9.66
C ALA A 81 -4.47 14.13 -8.90
N VAL A 82 -3.72 13.04 -9.11
CA VAL A 82 -3.90 11.77 -8.39
C VAL A 82 -3.71 11.96 -6.88
N ASP A 83 -2.63 12.60 -6.45
CA ASP A 83 -2.37 12.83 -5.02
C ASP A 83 -3.48 13.68 -4.37
N THR A 84 -3.99 14.69 -5.07
CA THR A 84 -5.13 15.52 -4.61
C THR A 84 -6.41 14.71 -4.49
N ALA A 85 -6.73 13.89 -5.49
CA ALA A 85 -7.90 13.02 -5.49
C ALA A 85 -7.87 11.98 -4.35
N LEU A 86 -6.73 11.35 -4.13
CA LEU A 86 -6.52 10.40 -3.03
C LEU A 86 -6.62 11.08 -1.66
N TRP A 87 -6.10 12.30 -1.53
CA TRP A 87 -6.25 13.08 -0.31
C TRP A 87 -7.72 13.40 -0.02
N ARG A 88 -8.49 13.86 -1.02
CA ARG A 88 -9.94 14.11 -0.89
C ARG A 88 -10.69 12.84 -0.49
N SER A 89 -10.39 11.71 -1.14
CA SER A 89 -11.01 10.41 -0.85
C SER A 89 -10.70 9.92 0.56
N THR A 90 -9.48 10.21 1.08
CA THR A 90 -9.11 9.92 2.46
C THR A 90 -9.88 10.80 3.45
N LYS A 91 -10.05 12.09 3.15
CA LYS A 91 -10.86 13.01 3.97
C LYS A 91 -12.35 12.62 3.99
N ALA A 92 -12.86 12.09 2.89
CA ALA A 92 -14.23 11.58 2.78
C ALA A 92 -14.41 10.20 3.45
N GLY A 93 -13.34 9.57 3.98
CA GLY A 93 -13.40 8.25 4.62
C GLY A 93 -13.64 7.07 3.66
N THR A 94 -13.56 7.30 2.34
CA THR A 94 -13.74 6.24 1.33
C THR A 94 -12.54 5.30 1.27
N ILE A 95 -11.35 5.84 1.48
CA ILE A 95 -10.09 5.11 1.58
C ILE A 95 -9.35 5.54 2.83
N ARG A 96 -8.39 4.70 3.27
CA ARG A 96 -7.53 5.00 4.41
C ARG A 96 -6.08 5.09 3.93
N ARG A 97 -5.33 6.07 4.45
CA ARG A 97 -3.89 6.15 4.26
C ARG A 97 -3.22 5.34 5.37
N ILE A 98 -2.61 4.21 5.03
CA ILE A 98 -1.98 3.29 5.98
C ILE A 98 -0.49 3.59 6.21
N ALA A 99 0.18 4.18 5.21
CA ALA A 99 1.55 4.70 5.32
C ALA A 99 1.79 5.77 4.25
N GLN A 100 2.99 6.34 4.21
CA GLN A 100 3.36 7.33 3.19
C GLN A 100 3.27 6.71 1.78
N GLY A 101 2.38 7.27 0.94
CA GLY A 101 2.16 6.79 -0.43
C GLY A 101 1.49 5.42 -0.51
N LEU A 102 0.88 4.94 0.56
CA LEU A 102 0.20 3.65 0.60
C LEU A 102 -1.21 3.83 1.17
N TYR A 103 -2.20 3.32 0.47
CA TYR A 103 -3.61 3.47 0.78
C TYR A 103 -4.31 2.12 0.74
N ASP A 104 -5.42 1.98 1.47
CA ASP A 104 -6.27 0.79 1.39
C ASP A 104 -7.77 1.16 1.39
N ILE A 105 -8.58 0.18 0.99
CA ILE A 105 -10.02 0.19 1.23
C ILE A 105 -10.25 -0.53 2.57
N PRO A 106 -10.70 0.17 3.63
CA PRO A 106 -10.83 -0.44 4.95
C PRO A 106 -11.80 -1.63 4.93
N ARG A 107 -11.39 -2.75 5.54
CA ARG A 107 -12.30 -3.85 5.88
C ARG A 107 -12.87 -3.58 7.26
N ARG A 108 -14.17 -3.63 7.40
CA ARG A 108 -14.85 -3.52 8.70
C ARG A 108 -15.33 -4.89 9.14
N HIS A 109 -14.83 -5.32 10.29
CA HIS A 109 -15.33 -6.52 10.95
C HIS A 109 -16.35 -6.11 12.02
N PRO A 110 -17.49 -6.82 12.17
CA PRO A 110 -18.56 -6.43 13.10
C PRO A 110 -18.11 -6.26 14.55
N ILE A 111 -17.14 -7.08 14.99
CA ILE A 111 -16.68 -7.13 16.40
C ILE A 111 -15.41 -6.28 16.59
N VAL A 112 -14.45 -6.36 15.67
CA VAL A 112 -13.09 -5.77 15.84
C VAL A 112 -12.97 -4.38 15.21
N GLY A 113 -13.99 -3.93 14.45
CA GLY A 113 -13.95 -2.68 13.72
C GLY A 113 -13.07 -2.74 12.47
N GLU A 114 -12.28 -1.71 12.21
CA GLU A 114 -11.39 -1.67 11.06
C GLU A 114 -10.19 -2.61 11.24
N THR A 115 -10.01 -3.53 10.31
CA THR A 115 -8.91 -4.50 10.35
C THR A 115 -7.64 -3.96 9.69
N VAL A 116 -6.49 -4.53 10.10
CA VAL A 116 -5.20 -4.30 9.44
C VAL A 116 -5.24 -4.95 8.06
N PRO A 117 -4.67 -4.30 7.01
CA PRO A 117 -4.59 -4.90 5.69
C PRO A 117 -3.71 -6.14 5.68
N ASP A 118 -4.01 -7.05 4.75
CA ASP A 118 -3.25 -8.27 4.54
C ASP A 118 -1.80 -7.94 4.11
N ILE A 119 -0.83 -8.61 4.74
CA ILE A 119 0.61 -8.40 4.49
C ILE A 119 0.94 -8.62 3.01
N ASP A 120 0.39 -9.65 2.39
CA ASP A 120 0.64 -9.97 0.97
C ASP A 120 0.11 -8.88 0.05
N MET A 121 -1.04 -8.28 0.37
CA MET A 121 -1.58 -7.14 -0.39
C MET A 121 -0.71 -5.90 -0.27
N VAL A 122 -0.21 -5.62 0.94
CA VAL A 122 0.73 -4.51 1.19
C VAL A 122 2.03 -4.71 0.42
N VAL A 123 2.59 -5.91 0.48
CA VAL A 123 3.85 -6.26 -0.18
C VAL A 123 3.71 -6.17 -1.71
N LYS A 124 2.62 -6.66 -2.28
CA LYS A 124 2.31 -6.53 -3.71
C LYS A 124 2.18 -5.07 -4.14
N ALA A 125 1.48 -4.25 -3.37
CA ALA A 125 1.35 -2.82 -3.65
C ALA A 125 2.69 -2.09 -3.56
N LEU A 126 3.53 -2.42 -2.56
CA LEU A 126 4.88 -1.87 -2.42
C LEU A 126 5.80 -2.31 -3.57
N ALA A 127 5.73 -3.56 -3.98
CA ALA A 127 6.50 -4.09 -5.09
C ALA A 127 6.20 -3.32 -6.38
N GLY A 128 4.92 -2.98 -6.60
CA GLY A 128 4.46 -2.26 -7.78
C GLY A 128 4.44 -3.14 -9.02
N LYS A 129 4.03 -2.55 -10.14
CA LYS A 129 3.85 -3.28 -11.41
C LYS A 129 5.14 -3.88 -11.99
N ASN A 130 6.30 -3.35 -11.61
CA ASN A 130 7.60 -3.75 -12.15
C ASN A 130 8.33 -4.83 -11.34
N ALA A 131 7.87 -5.14 -10.13
CA ALA A 131 8.43 -6.21 -9.33
C ALA A 131 7.72 -7.51 -9.68
N THR A 132 8.43 -8.39 -10.37
CA THR A 132 7.84 -9.61 -10.88
C THR A 132 7.82 -10.74 -9.87
N ARG A 133 8.77 -10.75 -8.92
CA ARG A 133 8.93 -11.84 -7.96
C ARG A 133 9.11 -11.35 -6.52
N LEU A 134 8.43 -12.04 -5.61
CA LEU A 134 8.47 -11.80 -4.17
C LEU A 134 8.67 -13.13 -3.47
N GLN A 135 9.57 -13.17 -2.50
CA GLN A 135 9.87 -14.37 -1.72
C GLN A 135 9.85 -14.02 -0.22
N PRO A 136 8.90 -14.55 0.57
CA PRO A 136 8.96 -14.45 2.02
C PRO A 136 10.28 -15.04 2.56
N THR A 137 10.85 -14.43 3.59
CA THR A 137 12.09 -14.92 4.21
C THR A 137 12.09 -14.75 5.72
N GLY A 138 13.06 -15.35 6.39
CA GLY A 138 13.23 -15.26 7.83
C GLY A 138 12.09 -15.86 8.63
N ALA A 139 11.81 -15.25 9.78
CA ALA A 139 10.74 -15.69 10.68
C ALA A 139 9.37 -15.79 10.00
N TYR A 140 9.07 -14.90 9.05
CA TYR A 140 7.79 -14.92 8.34
C TYR A 140 7.64 -16.16 7.45
N ALA A 141 8.71 -16.57 6.75
CA ALA A 141 8.68 -17.82 5.97
C ALA A 141 8.49 -19.05 6.86
N ALA A 142 9.15 -19.08 8.03
CA ALA A 142 8.97 -20.16 9.01
C ALA A 142 7.54 -20.19 9.57
N ASN A 143 6.96 -19.04 9.88
CA ASN A 143 5.58 -18.91 10.35
C ASN A 143 4.57 -19.39 9.30
N LEU A 144 4.73 -18.99 8.01
CA LEU A 144 3.85 -19.44 6.92
C LEU A 144 3.87 -20.96 6.71
N LEU A 145 5.01 -21.61 7.00
CA LEU A 145 5.15 -23.06 6.95
C LEU A 145 4.70 -23.76 8.24
N GLY A 146 4.28 -23.00 9.27
CA GLY A 146 3.88 -23.56 10.56
C GLY A 146 5.07 -24.08 11.40
N LEU A 147 6.30 -23.68 11.06
CA LEU A 147 7.51 -24.04 11.80
C LEU A 147 7.77 -23.12 13.00
N SER A 148 7.03 -22.02 13.11
CA SER A 148 7.06 -21.08 14.23
C SER A 148 5.65 -20.58 14.50
N GLU A 149 5.24 -20.57 15.75
CA GLU A 149 3.96 -20.02 16.20
C GLU A 149 4.02 -18.50 16.41
N GLN A 150 5.23 -17.94 16.45
CA GLN A 150 5.40 -16.52 16.66
C GLN A 150 5.04 -15.72 15.39
N VAL A 151 4.11 -14.76 15.55
CA VAL A 151 3.82 -13.77 14.51
C VAL A 151 4.92 -12.71 14.54
N PRO A 152 5.78 -12.63 13.52
CA PRO A 152 6.90 -11.71 13.53
C PRO A 152 6.42 -10.26 13.40
N ALA A 153 6.90 -9.38 14.28
CA ALA A 153 6.70 -7.93 14.16
C ALA A 153 7.47 -7.32 12.97
N LYS A 154 8.48 -8.05 12.46
CA LYS A 154 9.27 -7.67 11.30
C LYS A 154 9.12 -8.72 10.20
N VAL A 155 8.57 -8.29 9.08
CA VAL A 155 8.34 -9.13 7.90
C VAL A 155 9.28 -8.71 6.78
N VAL A 156 10.04 -9.65 6.24
CA VAL A 156 11.01 -9.40 5.18
C VAL A 156 10.65 -10.24 3.96
N PHE A 157 10.57 -9.58 2.81
CA PHE A 157 10.47 -10.22 1.51
C PHE A 157 11.70 -9.91 0.67
N LEU A 158 12.20 -10.92 -0.02
CA LEU A 158 13.19 -10.74 -1.07
C LEU A 158 12.48 -10.37 -2.37
N THR A 159 13.12 -9.53 -3.18
CA THR A 159 12.58 -9.07 -4.46
C THR A 159 13.70 -8.87 -5.48
N ASP A 160 13.38 -8.99 -6.75
CA ASP A 160 14.21 -8.54 -7.88
C ASP A 160 14.03 -7.04 -8.18
N GLY A 161 13.04 -6.39 -7.57
CA GLY A 161 12.82 -4.95 -7.62
C GLY A 161 13.66 -4.17 -6.60
N ARG A 162 13.40 -2.86 -6.51
CA ARG A 162 14.10 -1.98 -5.55
C ARG A 162 13.72 -2.30 -4.11
N SER A 163 14.69 -2.17 -3.20
CA SER A 163 14.44 -2.25 -1.77
C SER A 163 13.49 -1.14 -1.32
N LYS A 164 12.53 -1.50 -0.47
CA LYS A 164 11.55 -0.57 0.12
C LYS A 164 11.28 -0.98 1.55
N HIS A 165 10.89 -0.02 2.37
CA HIS A 165 10.53 -0.23 3.75
C HIS A 165 9.25 0.54 4.07
N VAL A 166 8.36 -0.07 4.85
CA VAL A 166 7.16 0.58 5.36
C VAL A 166 6.83 0.07 6.76
N ARG A 167 6.35 0.97 7.61
CA ARG A 167 5.89 0.64 8.95
C ARG A 167 4.38 0.84 9.04
N LEU A 168 3.67 -0.22 9.44
CA LEU A 168 2.22 -0.25 9.62
C LEU A 168 1.91 -0.49 11.11
N GLY A 169 1.80 0.59 11.89
CA GLY A 169 1.66 0.48 13.33
C GLY A 169 2.86 -0.21 13.97
N LYS A 170 2.66 -1.41 14.52
CA LYS A 170 3.72 -2.24 15.14
C LYS A 170 4.41 -3.18 14.15
N LEU A 171 3.90 -3.30 12.92
CA LEU A 171 4.44 -4.21 11.90
C LEU A 171 5.43 -3.48 11.00
N ASP A 172 6.61 -4.04 10.84
CA ASP A 172 7.70 -3.56 10.01
C ASP A 172 7.82 -4.44 8.75
N ILE A 173 7.56 -3.88 7.57
CA ILE A 173 7.61 -4.62 6.30
C ILE A 173 8.77 -4.10 5.46
N THR A 174 9.67 -5.00 5.08
CA THR A 174 10.84 -4.67 4.27
C THR A 174 10.85 -5.52 3.00
N LEU A 175 10.92 -4.88 1.84
CA LEU A 175 11.32 -5.49 0.57
C LEU A 175 12.83 -5.33 0.44
N LYS A 176 13.56 -6.43 0.33
CA LYS A 176 15.03 -6.43 0.19
C LYS A 176 15.39 -6.95 -1.19
N GLN A 177 16.06 -6.12 -1.99
CA GLN A 177 16.60 -6.54 -3.27
C GLN A 177 17.64 -7.64 -3.07
N THR A 178 17.60 -8.67 -3.92
CA THR A 178 18.54 -9.78 -3.85
C THR A 178 18.96 -10.28 -5.25
N SER A 179 19.88 -11.21 -5.28
CA SER A 179 20.43 -11.72 -6.53
C SER A 179 19.45 -12.59 -7.31
N PRO A 180 19.55 -12.66 -8.66
CA PRO A 180 18.71 -13.50 -9.49
C PRO A 180 18.73 -14.99 -9.09
N ARG A 181 19.87 -15.49 -8.60
CA ARG A 181 20.01 -16.87 -8.15
C ARG A 181 19.10 -17.18 -6.96
N ILE A 182 19.00 -16.28 -5.98
CA ILE A 182 18.11 -16.45 -4.82
C ILE A 182 16.65 -16.33 -5.24
N MET A 183 16.37 -15.48 -6.24
CA MET A 183 15.01 -15.28 -6.79
C MET A 183 14.59 -16.39 -7.77
N ALA A 184 15.47 -17.32 -8.13
CA ALA A 184 15.13 -18.42 -9.05
C ALA A 184 14.00 -19.32 -8.53
N THR A 185 13.88 -19.47 -7.21
CA THR A 185 12.81 -20.25 -6.54
C THR A 185 11.68 -19.40 -5.99
N ALA A 186 11.66 -18.09 -6.27
CA ALA A 186 10.64 -17.19 -5.75
C ALA A 186 9.24 -17.53 -6.24
N GLY A 187 8.27 -17.47 -5.33
CA GLY A 187 6.88 -17.85 -5.60
C GLY A 187 6.63 -19.37 -5.62
N ARG A 188 7.65 -20.17 -5.38
CA ARG A 188 7.56 -21.64 -5.24
C ARG A 188 7.69 -22.04 -3.78
N ILE A 189 7.13 -23.20 -3.45
CA ILE A 189 7.24 -23.77 -2.11
C ILE A 189 8.71 -24.04 -1.73
N SER A 190 9.53 -24.47 -2.67
CA SER A 190 10.98 -24.70 -2.49
C SER A 190 11.71 -23.45 -1.99
N GLY A 191 11.41 -22.29 -2.59
CA GLY A 191 11.96 -21.01 -2.12
C GLY A 191 11.57 -20.70 -0.68
N MET A 192 10.33 -20.94 -0.30
CA MET A 192 9.83 -20.73 1.07
C MET A 192 10.52 -21.68 2.06
N VAL A 193 10.63 -22.96 1.73
CA VAL A 193 11.33 -23.98 2.54
C VAL A 193 12.80 -23.61 2.73
N ILE A 194 13.51 -23.24 1.66
CA ILE A 194 14.91 -22.80 1.74
C ILE A 194 15.07 -21.61 2.68
N GLN A 195 14.20 -20.59 2.58
CA GLN A 195 14.31 -19.39 3.42
C GLN A 195 13.94 -19.67 4.88
N ALA A 196 12.96 -20.51 5.14
CA ALA A 196 12.57 -20.92 6.49
C ALA A 196 13.67 -21.74 7.17
N LEU A 197 14.23 -22.74 6.49
CA LEU A 197 15.32 -23.57 7.02
C LEU A 197 16.59 -22.74 7.25
N ARG A 198 16.92 -21.81 6.36
CA ARG A 198 18.04 -20.87 6.59
C ARG A 198 17.85 -20.02 7.85
N TYR A 199 16.62 -19.62 8.13
CA TYR A 199 16.29 -18.84 9.32
C TYR A 199 16.44 -19.68 10.59
N LEU A 200 15.90 -20.90 10.58
CA LEU A 200 16.03 -21.82 11.72
C LEU A 200 17.48 -22.20 11.99
N GLY A 201 18.28 -22.41 10.93
CA GLY A 201 19.65 -22.90 11.03
C GLY A 201 19.70 -24.41 11.21
N LYS A 202 20.79 -25.04 10.73
CA LYS A 202 20.97 -26.51 10.71
C LYS A 202 20.79 -27.16 12.09
N ALA A 203 21.30 -26.51 13.13
CA ALA A 203 21.26 -27.03 14.51
C ALA A 203 19.84 -27.07 15.12
N HIS A 204 18.90 -26.33 14.57
CA HIS A 204 17.52 -26.22 15.10
C HIS A 204 16.49 -26.95 14.24
N VAL A 205 16.91 -27.70 13.25
CA VAL A 205 16.02 -28.55 12.46
C VAL A 205 15.90 -29.91 13.17
N SER A 206 14.83 -30.03 13.94
CA SER A 206 14.48 -31.28 14.68
C SER A 206 13.60 -32.20 13.83
N ASP A 207 13.40 -33.45 14.30
CA ASP A 207 12.46 -34.39 13.69
C ASP A 207 11.03 -33.85 13.70
N GLU A 208 10.66 -33.05 14.72
CA GLU A 208 9.38 -32.35 14.74
C GLU A 208 9.24 -31.34 13.59
N THR A 209 10.31 -30.58 13.31
CA THR A 209 10.35 -29.66 12.17
C THR A 209 10.14 -30.40 10.83
N MET A 210 10.76 -31.59 10.71
CA MET A 210 10.62 -32.45 9.54
C MET A 210 9.20 -32.96 9.40
N THR A 211 8.59 -33.43 10.49
CA THR A 211 7.19 -33.91 10.51
C THR A 211 6.21 -32.80 10.14
N ARG A 212 6.36 -31.59 10.68
CA ARG A 212 5.52 -30.44 10.35
C ARG A 212 5.64 -30.05 8.87
N LEU A 213 6.84 -30.05 8.31
CA LEU A 213 7.06 -29.82 6.88
C LEU A 213 6.39 -30.89 6.03
N ASP A 214 6.56 -32.16 6.43
CA ASP A 214 6.02 -33.31 5.73
C ASP A 214 4.48 -33.25 5.64
N GLN A 215 3.81 -32.92 6.74
CA GLN A 215 2.36 -32.75 6.80
C GLN A 215 1.85 -31.56 5.96
N LYS A 216 2.68 -30.53 5.75
CA LYS A 216 2.30 -29.31 5.03
C LYS A 216 2.45 -29.43 3.51
N LEU A 217 3.31 -30.32 3.05
CA LEU A 217 3.68 -30.45 1.65
C LEU A 217 2.75 -31.40 0.89
N SER A 218 2.17 -30.91 -0.19
CA SER A 218 1.45 -31.74 -1.15
C SER A 218 2.40 -32.60 -2.01
N ALA A 219 1.90 -33.61 -2.68
CA ALA A 219 2.69 -34.40 -3.62
C ALA A 219 3.31 -33.56 -4.75
N SER A 220 2.64 -32.49 -5.20
CA SER A 220 3.19 -31.54 -6.18
C SER A 220 4.33 -30.71 -5.61
N ASP A 221 4.22 -30.31 -4.33
CA ASP A 221 5.26 -29.55 -3.63
C ASP A 221 6.53 -30.38 -3.45
N ARG A 222 6.40 -31.65 -3.08
CA ARG A 222 7.51 -32.60 -2.94
C ARG A 222 8.28 -32.73 -4.25
N ARG A 223 7.58 -32.92 -5.37
CA ARG A 223 8.21 -32.97 -6.71
C ARG A 223 8.92 -31.65 -7.04
N GLN A 224 8.37 -30.50 -6.62
CA GLN A 224 9.00 -29.21 -6.84
C GLN A 224 10.26 -29.03 -5.98
N LEU A 225 10.28 -29.55 -4.74
CA LEU A 225 11.48 -29.53 -3.90
C LEU A 225 12.64 -30.26 -4.58
N VAL A 226 12.42 -31.46 -5.12
CA VAL A 226 13.46 -32.24 -5.81
C VAL A 226 14.02 -31.49 -7.01
N LYS A 227 13.16 -30.84 -7.81
CA LYS A 227 13.59 -30.06 -8.98
C LYS A 227 14.48 -28.87 -8.61
N ASP A 228 14.24 -28.27 -7.45
CA ASP A 228 14.89 -27.02 -7.04
C ASP A 228 16.05 -27.24 -6.05
N VAL A 229 16.47 -28.49 -5.80
CA VAL A 229 17.56 -28.87 -4.88
C VAL A 229 18.86 -28.09 -5.17
N SER A 230 19.19 -27.85 -6.45
CA SER A 230 20.43 -27.16 -6.86
C SER A 230 20.50 -25.68 -6.42
N TYR A 231 19.39 -25.07 -6.02
CA TYR A 231 19.36 -23.71 -5.51
C TYR A 231 19.58 -23.62 -4.00
N ALA A 232 19.56 -24.76 -3.30
CA ALA A 232 19.72 -24.82 -1.85
C ALA A 232 21.21 -25.03 -1.44
N PRO A 233 21.60 -24.59 -0.22
CA PRO A 233 22.83 -25.09 0.40
C PRO A 233 22.76 -26.60 0.61
N ALA A 234 23.92 -27.29 0.60
CA ALA A 234 23.99 -28.76 0.67
C ALA A 234 23.12 -29.37 1.78
N TRP A 235 23.22 -28.88 3.01
CA TRP A 235 22.42 -29.41 4.14
C TRP A 235 20.89 -29.22 3.97
N ILE A 236 20.46 -28.17 3.29
CA ILE A 236 19.02 -27.98 2.95
C ILE A 236 18.64 -28.86 1.77
N ALA A 237 19.53 -29.02 0.81
CA ALA A 237 19.33 -29.90 -0.32
C ALA A 237 19.08 -31.36 0.12
N ASP A 238 19.85 -31.85 1.12
CA ASP A 238 19.64 -33.19 1.74
C ASP A 238 18.23 -33.31 2.35
N ILE A 239 17.75 -32.26 3.03
CA ILE A 239 16.41 -32.21 3.59
C ILE A 239 15.35 -32.23 2.49
N MET A 240 15.54 -31.40 1.44
CA MET A 240 14.59 -31.33 0.32
C MET A 240 14.49 -32.65 -0.43
N GLN A 241 15.60 -33.39 -0.60
CA GLN A 241 15.62 -34.73 -1.19
C GLN A 241 14.86 -35.74 -0.32
N ARG A 242 15.08 -35.75 0.99
CA ARG A 242 14.37 -36.63 1.92
C ARG A 242 12.86 -36.39 1.90
N LEU A 243 12.43 -35.14 1.94
CA LEU A 243 10.99 -34.76 1.86
C LEU A 243 10.37 -35.10 0.50
N GLY A 244 11.14 -34.99 -0.58
CA GLY A 244 10.70 -35.29 -1.93
C GLY A 244 10.67 -36.79 -2.28
N GLY A 245 11.49 -37.60 -1.60
CA GLY A 245 11.56 -39.06 -1.82
C GLY A 245 10.54 -39.88 -1.05
N GLN A 246 9.72 -39.26 -0.20
CA GLN A 246 8.65 -39.93 0.57
C GLN A 246 7.31 -39.98 -0.17
N SER A 247 7.32 -40.06 -1.52
CA SER A 247 6.12 -40.10 -2.37
C SER A 247 5.64 -41.51 -2.61
#